data_cbf7d45a060333ffdcb4b19716acdc5d
#
_entry.id   cbf7d45a060333ffdcb4b19716acdc5d
#
_cell.length_a   1.000
_cell.length_b   1.000
_cell.length_c   1.000
_cell.angle_alpha   90.00
_cell.angle_beta   90.00
_cell.angle_gamma   90.00
#
_symmetry.space_group_name_H-M   'P 1'
#
loop_
_entity.id
_entity.type
_entity.pdbx_description
1 polymer ?
#
loop_
_entity_poly.entity_id
_entity_poly.type
_entity_poly.pdbx_seq_one_letter_code
_entity_poly.pdbx_strand_id
1 'polypeptide(L)'
;PMVIGFSFMVLIYLAIATLLSMLIVKMLMRRVKYFRTERFRKREAAIFMLGAAILFVVVTAVAKNISLTSHFFTMAAGLLIEFALLLIAVLTSLLIRHDSKQLNYGMRIYTPIMLMGLVVITFRIIFIPNSLIALIFPPLLIAFGFWQWASIHRNGPKVPKRDNSYAIASFVVTAITFVISIVGYSLLGLQVYIWWIFQLTVLQLIVACDDLLKKYRHKRVDILVRAYRLKHQNDVGKDKGSFILVTWLYDLVEMVLIPVLYLLSIPFCLYMASEVFDLTEICMDMFFYPFFNYEYLHLSVSKMVLAAGLFYVFKYICYVARALYRIYKLRKTLRQTRASMIRENELNLTLANNVIGILAWGTYFIVTISLLNIPTKSLSVITAGLAAGLGFAMKDILNNFFYGVQLMSGRLRVGDYIECDGIRGKVDNITYQSTQIEAVDGSIMAFPN
;
A
#
# COMPACT_ATOMS: atom_id res chain seq x y z
N PRO A 1 39.26 26.05 4.25
CA PRO A 1 38.94 26.59 5.60
C PRO A 1 37.49 26.41 5.97
N MET A 2 36.51 26.69 5.07
CA MET A 2 35.08 26.58 5.34
C MET A 2 34.64 25.16 5.71
N VAL A 3 35.08 24.13 4.98
CA VAL A 3 34.76 22.73 5.23
C VAL A 3 35.27 22.27 6.60
N ILE A 4 36.51 22.65 6.95
CA ILE A 4 37.14 22.31 8.26
C ILE A 4 36.34 22.96 9.39
N GLY A 5 36.01 24.25 9.26
CA GLY A 5 35.20 24.97 10.26
C GLY A 5 33.81 24.37 10.42
N PHE A 6 33.15 23.99 9.33
CA PHE A 6 31.87 23.32 9.34
C PHE A 6 31.94 21.94 10.02
N SER A 7 32.92 21.12 9.67
CA SER A 7 33.13 19.81 10.29
C SER A 7 33.35 19.92 11.81
N PHE A 8 34.11 20.92 12.24
CA PHE A 8 34.31 21.17 13.66
C PHE A 8 33.04 21.59 14.38
N MET A 9 32.22 22.47 13.76
CA MET A 9 30.89 22.84 14.30
C MET A 9 29.95 21.65 14.39
N VAL A 10 29.90 20.78 13.38
CA VAL A 10 29.07 19.55 13.37
C VAL A 10 29.50 18.63 14.52
N LEU A 11 30.81 18.46 14.76
CA LEU A 11 31.29 17.66 15.90
C LEU A 11 30.86 18.24 17.24
N ILE A 12 30.91 19.58 17.40
CA ILE A 12 30.43 20.25 18.60
C ILE A 12 28.92 20.02 18.78
N TYR A 13 28.11 20.20 17.72
CA TYR A 13 26.66 19.99 17.79
C TYR A 13 26.31 18.54 18.11
N LEU A 14 27.04 17.58 17.53
CA LEU A 14 26.89 16.17 17.85
C LEU A 14 27.25 15.87 19.32
N ALA A 15 28.35 16.45 19.81
CA ALA A 15 28.75 16.31 21.22
C ALA A 15 27.69 16.89 22.17
N ILE A 16 27.19 18.10 21.89
CA ILE A 16 26.12 18.72 22.67
C ILE A 16 24.86 17.85 22.65
N ALA A 17 24.43 17.40 21.48
CA ALA A 17 23.23 16.57 21.33
C ALA A 17 23.36 15.22 22.08
N THR A 18 24.53 14.59 22.02
CA THR A 18 24.78 13.32 22.73
C THR A 18 24.80 13.52 24.24
N LEU A 19 25.45 14.56 24.77
CA LEU A 19 25.46 14.90 26.20
C LEU A 19 24.05 15.20 26.72
N LEU A 20 23.30 16.06 26.02
CA LEU A 20 21.93 16.39 26.38
C LEU A 20 21.02 15.16 26.34
N SER A 21 21.13 14.32 25.31
CA SER A 21 20.38 13.07 25.23
C SER A 21 20.69 12.15 26.42
N MET A 22 21.95 12.02 26.79
CA MET A 22 22.36 11.21 27.94
C MET A 22 21.74 11.73 29.25
N LEU A 23 21.75 13.04 29.45
CA LEU A 23 21.16 13.67 30.64
C LEU A 23 19.63 13.47 30.66
N ILE A 24 18.95 13.72 29.54
CA ILE A 24 17.49 13.60 29.43
C ILE A 24 17.06 12.14 29.65
N VAL A 25 17.69 11.18 28.97
CA VAL A 25 17.34 9.76 29.11
C VAL A 25 17.58 9.27 30.54
N LYS A 26 18.70 9.62 31.16
CA LYS A 26 18.96 9.29 32.57
C LYS A 26 17.95 9.94 33.52
N MET A 27 17.56 11.19 33.25
CA MET A 27 16.56 11.91 34.06
C MET A 27 15.17 11.28 33.92
N LEU A 28 14.74 10.95 32.71
CA LEU A 28 13.47 10.25 32.43
C LEU A 28 13.42 8.88 33.11
N MET A 29 14.50 8.10 33.02
CA MET A 29 14.60 6.79 33.68
C MET A 29 14.59 6.88 35.20
N ARG A 30 15.07 7.99 35.78
CA ARG A 30 15.03 8.20 37.22
C ARG A 30 13.67 8.72 37.73
N ARG A 31 13.01 9.64 37.01
CA ARG A 31 11.81 10.34 37.47
C ARG A 31 10.49 9.69 37.04
N VAL A 32 10.41 9.05 35.88
CA VAL A 32 9.16 8.55 35.35
C VAL A 32 9.07 7.03 35.52
N LYS A 33 8.09 6.57 36.32
CA LYS A 33 7.86 5.13 36.60
C LYS A 33 7.72 4.27 35.34
N TYR A 34 7.12 4.82 34.28
CA TYR A 34 6.91 4.15 33.01
C TYR A 34 8.22 3.76 32.32
N PHE A 35 9.27 4.60 32.40
CA PHE A 35 10.59 4.34 31.83
C PHE A 35 11.49 3.46 32.70
N ARG A 36 11.09 3.15 33.95
CA ARG A 36 11.82 2.22 34.84
C ARG A 36 11.58 0.74 34.51
N THR A 37 10.63 0.44 33.62
CA THR A 37 10.33 -0.95 33.24
C THR A 37 11.52 -1.62 32.58
N GLU A 38 11.72 -2.92 32.86
CA GLU A 38 12.80 -3.73 32.29
C GLU A 38 12.83 -3.70 30.76
N ARG A 39 11.65 -3.51 30.13
CA ARG A 39 11.48 -3.35 28.70
C ARG A 39 12.21 -2.11 28.15
N PHE A 40 12.17 -0.98 28.85
CA PHE A 40 12.85 0.25 28.44
C PHE A 40 14.35 0.18 28.72
N ARG A 41 14.75 -0.40 29.87
CA ARG A 41 16.17 -0.58 30.19
C ARG A 41 16.93 -1.42 29.15
N LYS A 42 16.30 -2.45 28.63
CA LYS A 42 16.88 -3.28 27.53
C LYS A 42 16.95 -2.56 26.18
N ARG A 43 16.29 -1.39 26.01
CA ARG A 43 16.25 -0.55 24.80
C ARG A 43 16.98 0.77 24.98
N GLU A 44 17.66 0.97 26.10
CA GLU A 44 18.30 2.25 26.48
C GLU A 44 19.21 2.81 25.40
N ALA A 45 20.05 1.97 24.80
CA ALA A 45 20.98 2.38 23.74
C ALA A 45 20.26 2.96 22.50
N ALA A 46 19.19 2.29 22.03
CA ALA A 46 18.45 2.76 20.88
C ALA A 46 17.65 4.05 21.17
N ILE A 47 17.10 4.16 22.38
CA ILE A 47 16.40 5.38 22.84
C ILE A 47 17.39 6.54 22.96
N PHE A 48 18.58 6.28 23.48
CA PHE A 48 19.66 7.26 23.55
C PHE A 48 20.07 7.76 22.17
N MET A 49 20.30 6.84 21.20
CA MET A 49 20.65 7.19 19.82
C MET A 49 19.54 8.01 19.14
N LEU A 50 18.28 7.62 19.36
CA LEU A 50 17.12 8.37 18.85
C LEU A 50 17.05 9.77 19.46
N GLY A 51 17.22 9.89 20.76
CA GLY A 51 17.26 11.19 21.45
C GLY A 51 18.40 12.07 20.97
N ALA A 52 19.59 11.51 20.77
CA ALA A 52 20.73 12.23 20.24
C ALA A 52 20.48 12.73 18.80
N ALA A 53 19.89 11.90 17.94
CA ALA A 53 19.54 12.28 16.58
C ALA A 53 18.48 13.41 16.54
N ILE A 54 17.43 13.32 17.36
CA ILE A 54 16.41 14.38 17.48
C ILE A 54 17.03 15.70 17.96
N LEU A 55 17.86 15.65 18.99
CA LEU A 55 18.52 16.85 19.53
C LEU A 55 19.50 17.44 18.53
N PHE A 56 20.21 16.59 17.79
CA PHE A 56 21.10 17.05 16.71
C PHE A 56 20.32 17.82 15.63
N VAL A 57 19.17 17.32 15.19
CA VAL A 57 18.29 18.03 14.24
C VAL A 57 17.87 19.38 14.80
N VAL A 58 17.42 19.44 16.05
CA VAL A 58 16.99 20.69 16.68
C VAL A 58 18.12 21.70 16.77
N VAL A 59 19.29 21.28 17.30
CA VAL A 59 20.46 22.16 17.44
C VAL A 59 20.95 22.68 16.08
N THR A 60 21.02 21.79 15.09
CA THR A 60 21.44 22.16 13.74
C THR A 60 20.43 23.07 13.04
N ALA A 61 19.12 22.84 13.22
CA ALA A 61 18.08 23.69 12.68
C ALA A 61 18.10 25.10 13.28
N VAL A 62 18.30 25.20 14.61
CA VAL A 62 18.45 26.49 15.29
C VAL A 62 19.70 27.22 14.78
N ALA A 63 20.82 26.51 14.68
CA ALA A 63 22.07 27.08 14.15
C ALA A 63 21.94 27.54 12.69
N LYS A 64 21.23 26.78 11.85
CA LYS A 64 20.92 27.15 10.46
C LYS A 64 20.15 28.48 10.39
N ASN A 65 19.14 28.67 11.25
CA ASN A 65 18.34 29.90 11.28
C ASN A 65 19.11 31.12 11.80
N ILE A 66 20.11 30.93 12.66
CA ILE A 66 20.95 32.01 13.17
C ILE A 66 22.02 32.39 12.14
N SER A 67 22.56 31.44 11.38
CA SER A 67 23.67 31.63 10.42
C SER A 67 23.17 31.93 9.00
N LEU A 68 22.29 32.89 8.80
CA LEU A 68 21.69 33.25 7.51
C LEU A 68 22.69 33.78 6.46
N THR A 69 23.93 34.06 6.83
CA THR A 69 24.92 34.75 5.97
C THR A 69 25.74 33.83 5.07
N SER A 70 25.75 32.51 5.30
CA SER A 70 26.57 31.56 4.55
C SER A 70 25.73 30.53 3.81
N HIS A 71 25.62 30.65 2.48
CA HIS A 71 24.94 29.68 1.61
C HIS A 71 25.47 28.26 1.79
N PHE A 72 26.78 28.10 1.91
CA PHE A 72 27.39 26.78 2.16
C PHE A 72 26.92 26.15 3.46
N PHE A 73 26.88 26.91 4.57
CA PHE A 73 26.46 26.40 5.85
C PHE A 73 24.97 26.00 5.82
N THR A 74 24.14 26.83 5.20
CA THR A 74 22.69 26.58 5.09
C THR A 74 22.37 25.30 4.31
N MET A 75 23.07 25.09 3.18
CA MET A 75 22.94 23.88 2.36
C MET A 75 23.47 22.64 3.10
N ALA A 76 24.68 22.72 3.65
CA ALA A 76 25.30 21.60 4.35
C ALA A 76 24.51 21.18 5.61
N ALA A 77 24.03 22.15 6.38
CA ALA A 77 23.16 21.90 7.52
C ALA A 77 21.80 21.28 7.09
N GLY A 78 21.24 21.72 5.95
CA GLY A 78 20.03 21.12 5.37
C GLY A 78 20.21 19.62 5.09
N LEU A 79 21.24 19.25 4.34
CA LEU A 79 21.54 17.85 4.01
C LEU A 79 21.81 16.98 5.24
N LEU A 80 22.46 17.51 6.27
CA LEU A 80 22.68 16.80 7.54
C LEU A 80 21.40 16.60 8.32
N ILE A 81 20.51 17.61 8.33
CA ILE A 81 19.17 17.50 8.96
C ILE A 81 18.36 16.42 8.26
N GLU A 82 18.32 16.42 6.93
CA GLU A 82 17.61 15.38 6.15
C GLU A 82 18.13 13.99 6.48
N PHE A 83 19.45 13.80 6.49
CA PHE A 83 20.02 12.50 6.87
C PHE A 83 19.70 12.11 8.31
N ALA A 84 19.75 13.03 9.25
CA ALA A 84 19.38 12.76 10.64
C ALA A 84 17.89 12.40 10.78
N LEU A 85 17.00 13.01 9.98
CA LEU A 85 15.58 12.64 9.92
C LEU A 85 15.39 11.22 9.36
N LEU A 86 16.16 10.82 8.34
CA LEU A 86 16.14 9.44 7.84
C LEU A 86 16.59 8.45 8.94
N LEU A 87 17.65 8.78 9.67
CA LEU A 87 18.13 7.96 10.80
C LEU A 87 17.08 7.86 11.91
N ILE A 88 16.41 8.96 12.26
CA ILE A 88 15.31 9.00 13.23
C ILE A 88 14.17 8.08 12.78
N ALA A 89 13.80 8.14 11.51
CA ALA A 89 12.73 7.33 10.94
C ALA A 89 13.06 5.82 11.02
N VAL A 90 14.27 5.41 10.64
CA VAL A 90 14.72 4.02 10.73
C VAL A 90 14.77 3.54 12.20
N LEU A 91 15.36 4.32 13.10
CA LEU A 91 15.44 3.97 14.52
C LEU A 91 14.05 3.86 15.16
N THR A 92 13.15 4.79 14.85
CA THR A 92 11.77 4.77 15.34
C THR A 92 11.03 3.54 14.82
N SER A 93 11.16 3.21 13.53
CA SER A 93 10.59 2.00 12.96
C SER A 93 11.08 0.74 13.68
N LEU A 94 12.39 0.61 13.87
CA LEU A 94 12.98 -0.52 14.58
C LEU A 94 12.49 -0.64 16.04
N LEU A 95 12.39 0.50 16.75
CA LEU A 95 11.90 0.54 18.12
C LEU A 95 10.43 0.11 18.26
N ILE A 96 9.58 0.45 17.28
CA ILE A 96 8.17 0.09 17.28
C ILE A 96 7.96 -1.40 16.97
N ARG A 97 8.77 -1.95 16.05
CA ARG A 97 8.54 -3.27 15.48
C ARG A 97 9.20 -4.40 16.24
N HIS A 98 10.40 -4.16 16.79
CA HIS A 98 11.25 -5.21 17.33
C HIS A 98 11.17 -5.35 18.85
N ASP A 99 11.33 -6.59 19.32
CA ASP A 99 11.59 -6.85 20.71
C ASP A 99 13.05 -6.50 21.07
N SER A 100 13.33 -6.32 22.36
CA SER A 100 14.65 -5.83 22.84
C SER A 100 15.85 -6.63 22.35
N LYS A 101 15.71 -7.95 22.14
CA LYS A 101 16.78 -8.81 21.60
C LYS A 101 16.95 -8.62 20.08
N GLN A 102 15.83 -8.58 19.35
CA GLN A 102 15.82 -8.40 17.89
C GLN A 102 16.27 -7.01 17.48
N LEU A 103 15.96 -5.98 18.29
CA LEU A 103 16.37 -4.59 18.05
C LEU A 103 17.88 -4.44 17.87
N ASN A 104 18.68 -5.06 18.73
CA ASN A 104 20.14 -5.00 18.64
C ASN A 104 20.67 -5.64 17.35
N TYR A 105 20.06 -6.73 16.91
CA TYR A 105 20.42 -7.38 15.64
C TYR A 105 19.96 -6.55 14.45
N GLY A 106 18.76 -5.96 14.51
CA GLY A 106 18.26 -5.02 13.49
C GLY A 106 19.16 -3.81 13.34
N MET A 107 19.53 -3.14 14.44
CA MET A 107 20.47 -2.01 14.40
C MET A 107 21.80 -2.38 13.72
N ARG A 108 22.38 -3.56 14.05
CA ARG A 108 23.64 -4.01 13.44
C ARG A 108 23.55 -4.26 11.95
N ILE A 109 22.39 -4.68 11.44
CA ILE A 109 22.18 -4.90 10.00
C ILE A 109 22.07 -3.56 9.25
N TYR A 110 21.39 -2.57 9.84
CA TYR A 110 21.20 -1.27 9.18
C TYR A 110 22.36 -0.31 9.35
N THR A 111 23.24 -0.52 10.35
CA THR A 111 24.40 0.35 10.62
C THR A 111 25.31 0.56 9.40
N PRO A 112 25.80 -0.48 8.68
CA PRO A 112 26.68 -0.28 7.53
C PRO A 112 25.98 0.51 6.41
N ILE A 113 24.68 0.29 6.19
CA ILE A 113 23.89 0.98 5.18
C ILE A 113 23.77 2.47 5.49
N MET A 114 23.44 2.80 6.74
CA MET A 114 23.28 4.20 7.17
C MET A 114 24.62 4.93 7.23
N LEU A 115 25.71 4.27 7.65
CA LEU A 115 27.03 4.88 7.64
C LEU A 115 27.53 5.14 6.22
N MET A 116 27.31 4.23 5.29
CA MET A 116 27.62 4.49 3.88
C MET A 116 26.79 5.66 3.34
N GLY A 117 25.51 5.77 3.74
CA GLY A 117 24.67 6.92 3.42
C GLY A 117 25.23 8.24 3.94
N LEU A 118 25.75 8.25 5.15
CA LEU A 118 26.44 9.44 5.70
C LEU A 118 27.68 9.82 4.86
N VAL A 119 28.47 8.84 4.45
CA VAL A 119 29.64 9.07 3.57
C VAL A 119 29.20 9.68 2.24
N VAL A 120 28.14 9.14 1.63
CA VAL A 120 27.62 9.63 0.35
C VAL A 120 27.12 11.07 0.47
N ILE A 121 26.40 11.41 1.53
CA ILE A 121 25.96 12.79 1.80
C ILE A 121 27.14 13.71 2.09
N THR A 122 28.18 13.22 2.77
CA THR A 122 29.40 13.98 3.02
C THR A 122 30.10 14.35 1.70
N PHE A 123 30.13 13.45 0.71
CA PHE A 123 30.68 13.77 -0.62
C PHE A 123 29.90 14.92 -1.28
N ARG A 124 28.60 14.98 -1.11
CA ARG A 124 27.76 16.07 -1.62
C ARG A 124 28.03 17.39 -0.90
N ILE A 125 28.21 17.37 0.43
CA ILE A 125 28.50 18.56 1.24
C ILE A 125 29.85 19.17 0.87
N ILE A 126 30.88 18.32 0.67
CA ILE A 126 32.27 18.77 0.40
C ILE A 126 32.44 19.20 -1.07
N PHE A 127 31.47 18.94 -1.96
CA PHE A 127 31.60 19.18 -3.40
C PHE A 127 32.84 18.51 -4.01
N ILE A 128 33.00 17.21 -3.69
CA ILE A 128 34.12 16.44 -4.21
C ILE A 128 34.06 16.38 -5.75
N PRO A 129 35.12 16.66 -6.49
CA PRO A 129 35.13 16.53 -7.95
C PRO A 129 34.81 15.09 -8.39
N ASN A 130 34.12 14.95 -9.53
CA ASN A 130 33.71 13.65 -10.05
C ASN A 130 34.85 12.65 -10.26
N SER A 131 36.06 13.16 -10.61
CA SER A 131 37.27 12.35 -10.75
C SER A 131 37.71 11.71 -9.43
N LEU A 132 37.62 12.45 -8.32
CA LEU A 132 37.94 11.92 -6.99
C LEU A 132 36.85 10.99 -6.49
N ILE A 133 35.59 11.27 -6.80
CA ILE A 133 34.47 10.34 -6.50
C ILE A 133 34.71 9.01 -7.21
N ALA A 134 35.06 9.04 -8.49
CA ALA A 134 35.37 7.84 -9.28
C ALA A 134 36.51 6.99 -8.70
N LEU A 135 37.47 7.64 -8.04
CA LEU A 135 38.59 6.96 -7.41
C LEU A 135 38.26 6.39 -6.03
N ILE A 136 37.53 7.16 -5.18
CA ILE A 136 37.33 6.84 -3.77
C ILE A 136 36.06 5.97 -3.55
N PHE A 137 35.04 6.17 -4.34
CA PHE A 137 33.73 5.55 -4.13
C PHE A 137 33.73 4.02 -4.34
N PRO A 138 34.33 3.44 -5.41
CA PRO A 138 34.37 1.99 -5.59
C PRO A 138 35.04 1.22 -4.45
N PRO A 139 36.24 1.58 -3.96
CA PRO A 139 36.86 0.88 -2.83
C PRO A 139 36.05 1.01 -1.54
N LEU A 140 35.36 2.14 -1.31
CA LEU A 140 34.45 2.31 -0.18
C LEU A 140 33.24 1.35 -0.30
N LEU A 141 32.65 1.22 -1.49
CA LEU A 141 31.55 0.28 -1.73
C LEU A 141 31.96 -1.17 -1.47
N ILE A 142 33.19 -1.56 -1.82
CA ILE A 142 33.72 -2.89 -1.48
C ILE A 142 33.79 -3.06 0.05
N ALA A 143 34.41 -2.12 0.75
CA ALA A 143 34.60 -2.21 2.20
C ALA A 143 33.25 -2.29 2.93
N PHE A 144 32.32 -1.39 2.60
CA PHE A 144 30.96 -1.41 3.18
C PHE A 144 30.15 -2.61 2.73
N GLY A 145 30.30 -3.08 1.49
CA GLY A 145 29.66 -4.29 0.97
C GLY A 145 30.08 -5.54 1.74
N PHE A 146 31.37 -5.72 2.01
CA PHE A 146 31.86 -6.82 2.86
C PHE A 146 31.34 -6.73 4.29
N TRP A 147 31.33 -5.53 4.87
CA TRP A 147 30.76 -5.33 6.20
C TRP A 147 29.26 -5.64 6.24
N GLN A 148 28.51 -5.18 5.24
CA GLN A 148 27.10 -5.45 5.11
C GLN A 148 26.83 -6.95 4.93
N TRP A 149 27.58 -7.62 4.05
CA TRP A 149 27.48 -9.06 3.85
C TRP A 149 27.74 -9.85 5.14
N ALA A 150 28.83 -9.54 5.85
CA ALA A 150 29.17 -10.15 7.12
C ALA A 150 28.08 -9.91 8.20
N SER A 151 27.52 -8.69 8.21
CA SER A 151 26.43 -8.33 9.13
C SER A 151 25.14 -9.10 8.84
N ILE A 152 24.77 -9.25 7.57
CA ILE A 152 23.60 -10.03 7.13
C ILE A 152 23.78 -11.50 7.49
N HIS A 153 24.94 -12.09 7.17
CA HIS A 153 25.21 -13.49 7.45
C HIS A 153 25.15 -13.82 8.95
N ARG A 154 25.72 -12.93 9.80
CA ARG A 154 25.78 -13.13 11.25
C ARG A 154 24.47 -12.84 11.97
N ASN A 155 23.71 -11.83 11.53
CA ASN A 155 22.54 -11.31 12.25
C ASN A 155 21.21 -11.56 11.53
N GLY A 156 21.20 -11.81 10.21
CA GLY A 156 20.00 -11.99 9.39
C GLY A 156 19.05 -13.08 9.90
N PRO A 157 19.54 -14.28 10.32
CA PRO A 157 18.68 -15.32 10.87
C PRO A 157 17.98 -14.95 12.20
N LYS A 158 18.47 -13.91 12.89
CA LYS A 158 18.00 -13.49 14.22
C LYS A 158 16.97 -12.36 14.16
N VAL A 159 16.72 -11.81 12.98
CA VAL A 159 15.73 -10.76 12.74
C VAL A 159 14.52 -11.30 11.96
N PRO A 160 13.38 -10.59 11.95
CA PRO A 160 12.24 -10.95 11.12
C PRO A 160 12.63 -11.10 9.64
N LYS A 161 12.00 -12.06 8.92
CA LYS A 161 12.27 -12.32 7.49
C LYS A 161 12.20 -11.06 6.63
N ARG A 162 11.27 -10.15 6.94
CA ARG A 162 11.09 -8.86 6.24
C ARG A 162 12.35 -7.98 6.30
N ASP A 163 12.94 -7.83 7.48
CA ASP A 163 14.14 -7.00 7.67
C ASP A 163 15.36 -7.65 7.03
N ASN A 164 15.46 -8.96 7.09
CA ASN A 164 16.51 -9.69 6.37
C ASN A 164 16.38 -9.52 4.85
N SER A 165 15.15 -9.54 4.30
CA SER A 165 14.92 -9.28 2.87
C SER A 165 15.32 -7.85 2.47
N TYR A 166 15.01 -6.85 3.28
CA TYR A 166 15.46 -5.47 3.03
C TYR A 166 16.97 -5.31 3.11
N ALA A 167 17.62 -6.01 4.02
CA ALA A 167 19.08 -6.01 4.13
C ALA A 167 19.74 -6.65 2.88
N ILE A 168 19.18 -7.77 2.40
CA ILE A 168 19.64 -8.43 1.16
C ILE A 168 19.40 -7.52 -0.04
N ALA A 169 18.23 -6.88 -0.16
CA ALA A 169 17.95 -5.92 -1.22
C ALA A 169 18.93 -4.74 -1.18
N SER A 170 19.26 -4.23 0.00
CA SER A 170 20.28 -3.17 0.16
C SER A 170 21.65 -3.65 -0.28
N PHE A 171 22.03 -4.89 -0.01
CA PHE A 171 23.27 -5.47 -0.50
C PHE A 171 23.32 -5.57 -2.04
N VAL A 172 22.20 -6.00 -2.65
CA VAL A 172 22.07 -6.05 -4.12
C VAL A 172 22.22 -4.65 -4.71
N VAL A 173 21.58 -3.63 -4.13
CA VAL A 173 21.74 -2.24 -4.58
C VAL A 173 23.19 -1.77 -4.43
N THR A 174 23.87 -2.08 -3.31
CA THR A 174 25.30 -1.78 -3.13
C THR A 174 26.15 -2.44 -4.23
N ALA A 175 25.85 -3.68 -4.60
CA ALA A 175 26.56 -4.39 -5.68
C ALA A 175 26.27 -3.75 -7.06
N ILE A 176 25.03 -3.39 -7.35
CA ILE A 176 24.67 -2.67 -8.59
C ILE A 176 25.40 -1.32 -8.67
N THR A 177 25.37 -0.56 -7.56
CA THR A 177 26.07 0.73 -7.46
C THR A 177 27.57 0.58 -7.69
N PHE A 178 28.16 -0.50 -7.19
CA PHE A 178 29.57 -0.81 -7.42
C PHE A 178 29.88 -1.07 -8.90
N VAL A 179 29.05 -1.88 -9.58
CA VAL A 179 29.22 -2.14 -11.02
C VAL A 179 29.08 -0.85 -11.82
N ILE A 180 28.08 -0.02 -11.56
CA ILE A 180 27.87 1.27 -12.20
C ILE A 180 29.10 2.18 -12.00
N SER A 181 29.66 2.18 -10.80
CA SER A 181 30.80 3.02 -10.45
C SER A 181 32.11 2.57 -11.14
N ILE A 182 32.34 1.25 -11.29
CA ILE A 182 33.50 0.71 -12.04
C ILE A 182 33.41 1.02 -13.53
N VAL A 183 32.22 0.98 -14.10
CA VAL A 183 32.00 1.33 -15.51
C VAL A 183 32.30 2.81 -15.80
N GLY A 184 32.50 3.63 -14.75
CA GLY A 184 32.85 5.05 -14.87
C GLY A 184 31.71 6.02 -14.51
N TYR A 185 30.51 5.51 -14.24
CA TYR A 185 29.33 6.33 -13.88
C TYR A 185 29.18 6.49 -12.35
N SER A 186 30.26 6.85 -11.67
CA SER A 186 30.26 6.93 -10.20
C SER A 186 29.24 7.92 -9.63
N LEU A 187 28.97 9.04 -10.33
CA LEU A 187 27.93 9.99 -9.92
C LEU A 187 26.54 9.36 -9.97
N LEU A 188 26.23 8.61 -11.03
CA LEU A 188 24.96 7.86 -11.13
C LEU A 188 24.85 6.81 -10.02
N GLY A 189 25.95 6.11 -9.72
CA GLY A 189 26.01 5.18 -8.60
C GLY A 189 25.66 5.85 -7.27
N LEU A 190 26.22 7.04 -7.03
CA LEU A 190 25.94 7.85 -5.84
C LEU A 190 24.44 8.24 -5.75
N GLN A 191 23.85 8.66 -6.87
CA GLN A 191 22.41 8.99 -6.97
C GLN A 191 21.52 7.79 -6.68
N VAL A 192 21.83 6.62 -7.25
CA VAL A 192 21.09 5.36 -7.00
C VAL A 192 21.19 4.96 -5.52
N TYR A 193 22.34 5.16 -4.89
CA TYR A 193 22.50 4.83 -3.48
C TYR A 193 21.71 5.77 -2.57
N ILE A 194 21.70 7.08 -2.84
CA ILE A 194 20.87 8.05 -2.11
C ILE A 194 19.39 7.72 -2.27
N TRP A 195 18.92 7.48 -3.51
CA TRP A 195 17.55 7.04 -3.74
C TRP A 195 17.19 5.81 -2.91
N TRP A 196 18.10 4.83 -2.86
CA TRP A 196 17.86 3.62 -2.08
C TRP A 196 17.73 3.87 -0.58
N ILE A 197 18.51 4.78 -0.01
CA ILE A 197 18.41 5.14 1.41
C ILE A 197 17.04 5.78 1.71
N PHE A 198 16.57 6.71 0.87
CA PHE A 198 15.23 7.26 0.99
C PHE A 198 14.17 6.16 0.89
N GLN A 199 14.27 5.31 -0.14
CA GLN A 199 13.34 4.22 -0.37
C GLN A 199 13.29 3.25 0.82
N LEU A 200 14.44 2.82 1.32
CA LEU A 200 14.54 1.94 2.49
C LEU A 200 13.89 2.57 3.72
N THR A 201 14.13 3.85 3.95
CA THR A 201 13.57 4.57 5.11
C THR A 201 12.05 4.66 5.03
N VAL A 202 11.51 5.03 3.87
CA VAL A 202 10.04 5.11 3.66
C VAL A 202 9.41 3.73 3.77
N LEU A 203 10.02 2.68 3.20
CA LEU A 203 9.56 1.30 3.37
C LEU A 203 9.54 0.89 4.85
N GLN A 204 10.55 1.25 5.62
CA GLN A 204 10.60 0.97 7.07
C GLN A 204 9.46 1.66 7.81
N LEU A 205 9.13 2.91 7.47
CA LEU A 205 8.00 3.63 8.06
C LEU A 205 6.66 2.99 7.71
N ILE A 206 6.44 2.64 6.44
CA ILE A 206 5.20 1.98 6.00
C ILE A 206 5.01 0.64 6.74
N VAL A 207 6.08 -0.15 6.87
CA VAL A 207 6.04 -1.41 7.62
C VAL A 207 5.76 -1.18 9.10
N ALA A 208 6.32 -0.13 9.70
CA ALA A 208 6.02 0.21 11.09
C ALA A 208 4.55 0.61 11.28
N CYS A 209 3.98 1.37 10.34
CA CYS A 209 2.55 1.71 10.34
C CYS A 209 1.67 0.47 10.18
N ASP A 210 2.01 -0.46 9.28
CA ASP A 210 1.30 -1.73 9.08
C ASP A 210 1.32 -2.59 10.36
N ASP A 211 2.49 -2.70 11.01
CA ASP A 211 2.62 -3.48 12.25
C ASP A 211 1.87 -2.81 13.43
N LEU A 212 1.85 -1.47 13.51
CA LEU A 212 1.02 -0.73 14.48
C LEU A 212 -0.47 -0.96 14.22
N LEU A 213 -0.89 -0.93 12.97
CA LEU A 213 -2.27 -1.17 12.57
C LEU A 213 -2.72 -2.58 12.96
N LYS A 214 -1.88 -3.59 12.74
CA LYS A 214 -2.14 -4.98 13.16
C LYS A 214 -2.24 -5.13 14.68
N LYS A 215 -1.36 -4.44 15.44
CA LYS A 215 -1.46 -4.39 16.91
C LYS A 215 -2.76 -3.71 17.38
N TYR A 216 -3.16 -2.62 16.71
CA TYR A 216 -4.42 -1.95 16.97
C TYR A 216 -5.62 -2.86 16.70
N ARG A 217 -5.62 -3.62 15.59
CA ARG A 217 -6.63 -4.62 15.26
C ARG A 217 -6.84 -5.59 16.42
N HIS A 218 -5.78 -6.29 16.84
CA HIS A 218 -5.86 -7.26 17.93
C HIS A 218 -6.36 -6.65 19.24
N LYS A 219 -6.00 -5.40 19.53
CA LYS A 219 -6.32 -4.76 20.80
C LYS A 219 -7.71 -4.11 20.84
N ARG A 220 -8.23 -3.64 19.71
CA ARG A 220 -9.48 -2.86 19.65
C ARG A 220 -10.51 -3.47 18.72
N VAL A 221 -10.14 -3.72 17.47
CA VAL A 221 -11.08 -4.16 16.43
C VAL A 221 -11.61 -5.57 16.74
N ASP A 222 -10.76 -6.49 17.16
CA ASP A 222 -11.18 -7.86 17.52
C ASP A 222 -12.14 -7.87 18.72
N ILE A 223 -11.98 -6.93 19.66
CA ILE A 223 -12.92 -6.77 20.79
C ILE A 223 -14.27 -6.26 20.27
N LEU A 224 -14.27 -5.24 19.40
CA LEU A 224 -15.50 -4.71 18.80
C LEU A 224 -16.22 -5.76 17.95
N VAL A 225 -15.48 -6.54 17.17
CA VAL A 225 -16.01 -7.65 16.39
C VAL A 225 -16.64 -8.72 17.29
N ARG A 226 -15.99 -9.08 18.40
CA ARG A 226 -16.55 -10.01 19.38
C ARG A 226 -17.83 -9.47 20.02
N ALA A 227 -17.83 -8.21 20.45
CA ALA A 227 -19.00 -7.56 21.02
C ALA A 227 -20.17 -7.49 20.02
N TYR A 228 -19.87 -7.13 18.76
CA TYR A 228 -20.86 -7.11 17.67
C TYR A 228 -21.44 -8.51 17.41
N ARG A 229 -20.60 -9.54 17.39
CA ARG A 229 -20.99 -10.94 17.23
C ARG A 229 -21.93 -11.40 18.34
N LEU A 230 -21.61 -11.08 19.61
CA LEU A 230 -22.46 -11.44 20.76
C LEU A 230 -23.83 -10.75 20.69
N LYS A 231 -23.87 -9.49 20.25
CA LYS A 231 -25.10 -8.73 20.12
C LYS A 231 -26.00 -9.20 18.97
N HIS A 232 -25.41 -9.78 17.91
CA HIS A 232 -26.10 -10.19 16.69
C HIS A 232 -25.84 -11.67 16.38
N GLN A 233 -25.98 -12.53 17.40
CA GLN A 233 -25.62 -13.94 17.38
C GLN A 233 -26.28 -14.74 16.26
N ASN A 234 -27.50 -14.33 15.87
CA ASN A 234 -28.31 -14.96 14.82
C ASN A 234 -28.14 -14.32 13.43
N ASP A 235 -27.53 -13.10 13.34
CA ASP A 235 -27.55 -12.29 12.13
C ASP A 235 -26.20 -12.21 11.42
N VAL A 236 -25.14 -12.80 12.01
CA VAL A 236 -23.77 -12.55 11.54
C VAL A 236 -23.10 -13.85 11.13
N GLY A 237 -22.74 -13.92 9.85
CA GLY A 237 -21.94 -15.00 9.31
C GLY A 237 -20.49 -15.02 9.80
N LYS A 238 -19.78 -16.12 9.56
CA LYS A 238 -18.40 -16.34 10.00
C LYS A 238 -17.36 -15.57 9.18
N ASP A 239 -17.72 -15.04 8.02
CA ASP A 239 -16.78 -14.38 7.09
C ASP A 239 -16.43 -12.93 7.48
N LYS A 240 -15.24 -12.50 7.10
CA LYS A 240 -14.73 -11.13 7.36
C LYS A 240 -15.69 -10.03 6.90
N GLY A 241 -16.36 -10.19 5.76
CA GLY A 241 -17.31 -9.21 5.21
C GLY A 241 -18.56 -8.97 6.08
N SER A 242 -18.92 -9.89 6.95
CA SER A 242 -20.07 -9.73 7.86
C SER A 242 -19.86 -8.63 8.91
N PHE A 243 -18.63 -8.25 9.16
CA PHE A 243 -18.26 -7.24 10.16
C PHE A 243 -17.92 -5.87 9.55
N ILE A 244 -18.14 -5.66 8.26
CA ILE A 244 -17.72 -4.46 7.54
C ILE A 244 -18.26 -3.17 8.16
N LEU A 245 -19.44 -3.19 8.77
CA LEU A 245 -20.01 -2.02 9.46
C LEU A 245 -19.16 -1.53 10.64
N VAL A 246 -18.32 -2.40 11.20
CA VAL A 246 -17.43 -2.10 12.32
C VAL A 246 -15.98 -1.96 11.87
N THR A 247 -15.57 -2.66 10.80
CA THR A 247 -14.17 -2.77 10.37
C THR A 247 -13.86 -1.94 9.13
N TRP A 248 -14.84 -1.26 8.51
CA TRP A 248 -14.69 -0.58 7.23
C TRP A 248 -13.47 0.36 7.14
N LEU A 249 -13.24 1.16 8.19
CA LEU A 249 -12.11 2.09 8.24
C LEU A 249 -10.78 1.34 8.32
N TYR A 250 -10.72 0.27 9.12
CA TYR A 250 -9.54 -0.59 9.21
C TYR A 250 -9.25 -1.27 7.87
N ASP A 251 -10.28 -1.85 7.27
CA ASP A 251 -10.19 -2.55 5.98
C ASP A 251 -9.80 -1.56 4.85
N LEU A 252 -10.28 -0.32 4.89
CA LEU A 252 -9.85 0.76 3.97
C LEU A 252 -8.35 1.03 4.09
N VAL A 253 -7.84 1.20 5.30
CA VAL A 253 -6.42 1.46 5.52
C VAL A 253 -5.57 0.26 5.09
N GLU A 254 -5.95 -0.97 5.45
CA GLU A 254 -5.22 -2.20 5.12
C GLU A 254 -5.24 -2.51 3.62
N MET A 255 -6.40 -2.34 2.94
CA MET A 255 -6.58 -2.77 1.54
C MET A 255 -6.26 -1.68 0.52
N VAL A 256 -6.32 -0.40 0.89
CA VAL A 256 -6.09 0.73 -0.02
C VAL A 256 -4.89 1.55 0.41
N LEU A 257 -4.90 2.11 1.63
CA LEU A 257 -3.90 3.10 2.02
C LEU A 257 -2.49 2.50 2.05
N ILE A 258 -2.30 1.35 2.69
CA ILE A 258 -0.97 0.71 2.79
C ILE A 258 -0.41 0.34 1.41
N PRO A 259 -1.12 -0.37 0.51
CA PRO A 259 -0.62 -0.67 -0.82
C PRO A 259 -0.36 0.58 -1.67
N VAL A 260 -1.22 1.60 -1.58
CA VAL A 260 -1.04 2.88 -2.28
C VAL A 260 0.20 3.62 -1.76
N LEU A 261 0.46 3.60 -0.45
CA LEU A 261 1.69 4.16 0.13
C LEU A 261 2.95 3.45 -0.39
N TYR A 262 2.93 2.11 -0.51
CA TYR A 262 4.03 1.38 -1.14
C TYR A 262 4.26 1.80 -2.59
N LEU A 263 3.17 1.97 -3.36
CA LEU A 263 3.24 2.41 -4.75
C LEU A 263 3.78 3.83 -4.87
N LEU A 264 3.27 4.76 -4.07
CA LEU A 264 3.68 6.17 -4.07
C LEU A 264 5.08 6.38 -3.47
N SER A 265 5.61 5.43 -2.70
CA SER A 265 6.94 5.55 -2.11
C SER A 265 8.04 5.67 -3.17
N ILE A 266 7.88 4.99 -4.32
CA ILE A 266 8.90 4.99 -5.39
C ILE A 266 9.04 6.39 -6.01
N PRO A 267 7.99 7.01 -6.59
CA PRO A 267 8.08 8.36 -7.14
C PRO A 267 8.47 9.40 -6.09
N PHE A 268 7.93 9.28 -4.87
CA PHE A 268 8.27 10.18 -3.77
C PHE A 268 9.77 10.14 -3.44
N CYS A 269 10.35 8.95 -3.30
CA CYS A 269 11.78 8.80 -2.99
C CYS A 269 12.68 9.22 -4.16
N LEU A 270 12.24 9.04 -5.41
CA LEU A 270 12.95 9.56 -6.58
C LEU A 270 12.96 11.09 -6.58
N TYR A 271 11.83 11.73 -6.27
CA TYR A 271 11.73 13.17 -6.13
C TYR A 271 12.66 13.69 -5.03
N MET A 272 12.61 13.11 -3.83
CA MET A 272 13.51 13.50 -2.72
C MET A 272 15.00 13.30 -3.05
N ALA A 273 15.33 12.22 -3.74
CA ALA A 273 16.70 11.99 -4.18
C ALA A 273 17.13 13.00 -5.26
N SER A 274 16.23 13.40 -6.16
CA SER A 274 16.53 14.42 -7.18
C SER A 274 16.77 15.81 -6.57
N GLU A 275 16.11 16.13 -5.47
CA GLU A 275 16.30 17.37 -4.72
C GLU A 275 17.73 17.50 -4.17
N VAL A 276 18.30 16.39 -3.66
CA VAL A 276 19.68 16.36 -3.17
C VAL A 276 20.69 16.75 -4.27
N PHE A 277 20.38 16.44 -5.53
CA PHE A 277 21.28 16.72 -6.68
C PHE A 277 20.87 17.91 -7.53
N ASP A 278 19.84 18.66 -7.11
CA ASP A 278 19.26 19.78 -7.88
C ASP A 278 18.77 19.36 -9.28
N LEU A 279 18.15 18.17 -9.35
CA LEU A 279 17.61 17.57 -10.58
C LEU A 279 16.07 17.45 -10.54
N THR A 280 15.41 18.27 -9.72
CA THR A 280 13.96 18.19 -9.49
C THR A 280 13.15 18.45 -10.76
N GLU A 281 13.56 19.42 -11.59
CA GLU A 281 12.87 19.71 -12.86
C GLU A 281 12.91 18.51 -13.80
N ILE A 282 14.11 17.92 -13.99
CA ILE A 282 14.28 16.72 -14.84
C ILE A 282 13.47 15.54 -14.30
N CYS A 283 13.45 15.37 -12.99
CA CYS A 283 12.67 14.29 -12.35
C CYS A 283 11.18 14.48 -12.58
N MET A 284 10.65 15.71 -12.42
CA MET A 284 9.25 16.02 -12.66
C MET A 284 8.88 15.83 -14.14
N ASP A 285 9.72 16.28 -15.05
CA ASP A 285 9.50 16.07 -16.48
C ASP A 285 9.45 14.58 -16.82
N MET A 286 10.34 13.76 -16.27
CA MET A 286 10.31 12.30 -16.47
C MET A 286 9.03 11.64 -15.95
N PHE A 287 8.43 12.16 -14.87
CA PHE A 287 7.18 11.62 -14.34
C PHE A 287 5.96 11.97 -15.19
N PHE A 288 5.91 13.20 -15.70
CA PHE A 288 4.75 13.70 -16.42
C PHE A 288 4.88 13.58 -17.94
N TYR A 289 6.12 13.61 -18.47
CA TYR A 289 6.33 13.44 -19.89
C TYR A 289 5.99 12.00 -20.33
N PRO A 290 5.25 11.83 -21.44
CA PRO A 290 4.90 10.51 -21.95
C PRO A 290 6.15 9.84 -22.54
N PHE A 291 6.60 8.73 -21.95
CA PHE A 291 7.72 7.95 -22.48
C PHE A 291 7.32 7.11 -23.70
N PHE A 292 6.02 6.82 -23.88
CA PHE A 292 5.42 6.38 -25.13
C PHE A 292 4.52 7.49 -25.65
N ASN A 293 4.98 8.14 -26.72
CA ASN A 293 4.23 9.18 -27.42
C ASN A 293 3.92 8.71 -28.83
N TYR A 294 2.95 7.83 -28.95
CA TYR A 294 2.42 7.38 -30.23
C TYR A 294 1.15 8.16 -30.53
N GLU A 295 0.78 8.31 -31.81
CA GLU A 295 -0.33 9.16 -32.30
C GLU A 295 -1.62 9.10 -31.46
N TYR A 296 -1.78 8.03 -30.67
CA TYR A 296 -2.98 7.74 -29.88
C TYR A 296 -2.71 7.27 -28.43
N LEU A 297 -1.46 7.09 -28.03
CA LEU A 297 -1.12 6.56 -26.70
C LEU A 297 -0.08 7.44 -26.00
N HIS A 298 -0.52 8.22 -25.03
CA HIS A 298 0.37 9.06 -24.21
C HIS A 298 0.56 8.45 -22.83
N LEU A 299 1.51 7.52 -22.72
CA LEU A 299 1.77 6.80 -21.48
C LEU A 299 2.86 7.50 -20.69
N SER A 300 2.52 8.04 -19.52
CA SER A 300 3.46 8.62 -18.55
C SER A 300 3.52 7.78 -17.27
N VAL A 301 4.62 7.89 -16.53
CA VAL A 301 4.79 7.18 -15.26
C VAL A 301 3.70 7.58 -14.26
N SER A 302 3.33 8.86 -14.22
CA SER A 302 2.27 9.37 -13.34
C SER A 302 0.91 8.70 -13.60
N LYS A 303 0.53 8.51 -14.87
CA LYS A 303 -0.71 7.83 -15.24
C LYS A 303 -0.70 6.35 -14.84
N MET A 304 0.44 5.66 -15.02
CA MET A 304 0.58 4.27 -14.58
C MET A 304 0.45 4.11 -13.06
N VAL A 305 1.09 4.99 -12.31
CA VAL A 305 1.00 5.01 -10.83
C VAL A 305 -0.44 5.28 -10.39
N LEU A 306 -1.13 6.23 -11.05
CA LEU A 306 -2.53 6.53 -10.76
C LEU A 306 -3.44 5.35 -11.08
N ALA A 307 -3.27 4.70 -12.24
CA ALA A 307 -4.04 3.51 -12.62
C ALA A 307 -3.84 2.36 -11.62
N ALA A 308 -2.59 2.12 -11.20
CA ALA A 308 -2.28 1.12 -10.19
C ALA A 308 -2.87 1.47 -8.80
N GLY A 309 -2.90 2.75 -8.43
CA GLY A 309 -3.56 3.21 -7.21
C GLY A 309 -5.08 2.99 -7.25
N LEU A 310 -5.72 3.32 -8.37
CA LEU A 310 -7.15 3.09 -8.59
C LEU A 310 -7.53 1.61 -8.52
N PHE A 311 -6.64 0.69 -8.93
CA PHE A 311 -6.89 -0.74 -8.77
C PHE A 311 -7.20 -1.13 -7.32
N TYR A 312 -6.45 -0.62 -6.34
CA TYR A 312 -6.70 -0.91 -4.93
C TYR A 312 -8.00 -0.28 -4.43
N VAL A 313 -8.35 0.92 -4.93
CA VAL A 313 -9.62 1.59 -4.62
C VAL A 313 -10.81 0.77 -5.13
N PHE A 314 -10.79 0.34 -6.40
CA PHE A 314 -11.86 -0.48 -6.97
C PHE A 314 -11.95 -1.87 -6.33
N LYS A 315 -10.83 -2.47 -5.95
CA LYS A 315 -10.78 -3.70 -5.17
C LYS A 315 -11.52 -3.54 -3.84
N TYR A 316 -11.32 -2.43 -3.15
CA TYR A 316 -12.01 -2.14 -1.90
C TYR A 316 -13.50 -1.85 -2.13
N ILE A 317 -13.88 -1.07 -3.14
CA ILE A 317 -15.28 -0.81 -3.50
C ILE A 317 -16.01 -2.14 -3.78
N CYS A 318 -15.41 -3.03 -4.55
CA CYS A 318 -15.97 -4.36 -4.83
C CYS A 318 -16.16 -5.19 -3.54
N TYR A 319 -15.18 -5.16 -2.63
CA TYR A 319 -15.26 -5.82 -1.33
C TYR A 319 -16.40 -5.27 -0.49
N VAL A 320 -16.52 -3.94 -0.38
CA VAL A 320 -17.59 -3.27 0.39
C VAL A 320 -18.97 -3.58 -0.21
N ALA A 321 -19.12 -3.48 -1.54
CA ALA A 321 -20.38 -3.74 -2.21
C ALA A 321 -20.87 -5.18 -1.98
N ARG A 322 -19.98 -6.17 -2.12
CA ARG A 322 -20.29 -7.58 -1.83
C ARG A 322 -20.70 -7.81 -0.37
N ALA A 323 -19.98 -7.19 0.55
CA ALA A 323 -20.24 -7.31 1.98
C ALA A 323 -21.59 -6.68 2.38
N LEU A 324 -21.89 -5.48 1.86
CA LEU A 324 -23.18 -4.81 2.11
C LEU A 324 -24.35 -5.58 1.51
N TYR A 325 -24.21 -6.07 0.28
CA TYR A 325 -25.25 -6.88 -0.36
C TYR A 325 -25.53 -8.16 0.43
N ARG A 326 -24.48 -8.83 0.93
CA ARG A 326 -24.61 -10.01 1.79
C ARG A 326 -25.40 -9.70 3.07
N ILE A 327 -25.05 -8.60 3.76
CA ILE A 327 -25.75 -8.18 4.97
C ILE A 327 -27.22 -7.85 4.67
N TYR A 328 -27.48 -7.14 3.57
CA TYR A 328 -28.84 -6.83 3.13
C TYR A 328 -29.67 -8.08 2.90
N LYS A 329 -29.16 -9.04 2.12
CA LYS A 329 -29.87 -10.30 1.81
C LYS A 329 -30.06 -11.12 3.06
N LEU A 330 -29.10 -11.24 3.94
CA LEU A 330 -29.22 -11.95 5.21
C LEU A 330 -30.34 -11.37 6.07
N ARG A 331 -30.36 -10.04 6.24
CA ARG A 331 -31.43 -9.37 7.02
C ARG A 331 -32.81 -9.55 6.40
N LYS A 332 -32.91 -9.52 5.07
CA LYS A 332 -34.19 -9.74 4.36
C LYS A 332 -34.71 -11.17 4.61
N THR A 333 -33.84 -12.16 4.49
CA THR A 333 -34.19 -13.59 4.69
C THR A 333 -34.59 -13.84 6.13
N LEU A 334 -33.89 -13.31 7.12
CA LEU A 334 -34.23 -13.42 8.54
C LEU A 334 -35.60 -12.78 8.90
N ARG A 335 -36.00 -11.70 8.22
CA ARG A 335 -37.30 -11.06 8.40
C ARG A 335 -38.45 -11.90 7.81
N GLN A 336 -38.19 -12.63 6.72
CA GLN A 336 -39.18 -13.41 6.01
C GLN A 336 -39.41 -14.80 6.65
N THR A 337 -38.37 -15.37 7.23
CA THR A 337 -38.42 -16.72 7.82
C THR A 337 -38.48 -16.60 9.34
N ARG A 338 -39.66 -16.93 9.92
CA ARG A 338 -39.87 -17.06 11.38
C ARG A 338 -39.14 -18.27 12.00
N ALA A 339 -38.40 -19.04 11.20
CA ALA A 339 -37.77 -20.29 11.59
C ALA A 339 -36.28 -20.17 11.75
N SER A 340 -35.83 -20.58 12.85
CA SER A 340 -34.58 -20.54 13.57
C SER A 340 -33.36 -21.24 12.98
N MET A 341 -33.25 -21.57 11.70
CA MET A 341 -32.05 -22.22 11.14
C MET A 341 -31.87 -21.96 9.65
N ILE A 342 -31.52 -20.72 9.28
CA ILE A 342 -30.94 -20.52 7.96
C ILE A 342 -29.43 -20.72 8.12
N ARG A 343 -28.91 -21.84 7.64
CA ARG A 343 -27.49 -22.05 7.46
C ARG A 343 -26.98 -21.04 6.44
N GLU A 344 -25.92 -20.32 6.77
CA GLU A 344 -25.26 -19.36 5.89
C GLU A 344 -24.89 -19.93 4.50
N ASN A 345 -24.69 -21.24 4.43
CA ASN A 345 -24.43 -22.00 3.20
C ASN A 345 -25.61 -22.06 2.22
N GLU A 346 -26.83 -21.73 2.65
CA GLU A 346 -28.04 -21.78 1.80
C GLU A 346 -28.28 -20.47 1.01
N LEU A 347 -27.56 -19.40 1.35
CA LEU A 347 -27.63 -18.15 0.61
C LEU A 347 -26.81 -18.22 -0.66
N ASN A 348 -27.42 -18.52 -1.78
CA ASN A 348 -26.75 -18.44 -3.07
C ASN A 348 -26.46 -16.97 -3.43
N LEU A 349 -25.23 -16.53 -3.16
CA LEU A 349 -24.75 -15.18 -3.45
C LEU A 349 -23.88 -15.11 -4.70
N THR A 350 -23.67 -16.25 -5.37
CA THR A 350 -22.70 -16.37 -6.49
C THR A 350 -23.04 -15.42 -7.63
N LEU A 351 -24.30 -15.40 -8.05
CA LEU A 351 -24.74 -14.52 -9.14
C LEU A 351 -24.54 -13.05 -8.80
N ALA A 352 -24.97 -12.62 -7.63
CA ALA A 352 -24.81 -11.23 -7.19
C ALA A 352 -23.35 -10.83 -7.05
N ASN A 353 -22.50 -11.70 -6.49
CA ASN A 353 -21.07 -11.46 -6.35
C ASN A 353 -20.37 -11.33 -7.72
N ASN A 354 -20.81 -12.11 -8.71
CA ASN A 354 -20.29 -12.02 -10.08
C ASN A 354 -20.74 -10.72 -10.74
N VAL A 355 -22.03 -10.34 -10.62
CA VAL A 355 -22.54 -9.08 -11.17
C VAL A 355 -21.82 -7.88 -10.57
N ILE A 356 -21.68 -7.82 -9.24
CA ILE A 356 -20.92 -6.75 -8.56
C ILE A 356 -19.48 -6.73 -9.04
N GLY A 357 -18.86 -7.90 -9.22
CA GLY A 357 -17.50 -8.01 -9.73
C GLY A 357 -17.37 -7.45 -11.16
N ILE A 358 -18.26 -7.86 -12.06
CA ILE A 358 -18.28 -7.41 -13.47
C ILE A 358 -18.47 -5.88 -13.51
N LEU A 359 -19.40 -5.33 -12.76
CA LEU A 359 -19.65 -3.89 -12.72
C LEU A 359 -18.45 -3.12 -12.17
N ALA A 360 -17.87 -3.55 -11.06
CA ALA A 360 -16.73 -2.87 -10.43
C ALA A 360 -15.49 -2.91 -11.35
N TRP A 361 -15.13 -4.08 -11.87
CA TRP A 361 -13.96 -4.23 -12.73
C TRP A 361 -14.16 -3.66 -14.13
N GLY A 362 -15.38 -3.73 -14.67
CA GLY A 362 -15.75 -3.06 -15.93
C GLY A 362 -15.61 -1.55 -15.82
N THR A 363 -16.10 -0.94 -14.72
CA THR A 363 -15.93 0.49 -14.46
C THR A 363 -14.45 0.86 -14.29
N TYR A 364 -13.68 0.06 -13.53
CA TYR A 364 -12.23 0.25 -13.41
C TYR A 364 -11.54 0.26 -14.78
N PHE A 365 -11.88 -0.69 -15.64
CA PHE A 365 -11.30 -0.81 -16.98
C PHE A 365 -11.61 0.42 -17.83
N ILE A 366 -12.86 0.90 -17.84
CA ILE A 366 -13.27 2.11 -18.58
C ILE A 366 -12.52 3.35 -18.06
N VAL A 367 -12.43 3.52 -16.73
CA VAL A 367 -11.71 4.65 -16.12
C VAL A 367 -10.22 4.59 -16.47
N THR A 368 -9.62 3.39 -16.42
CA THR A 368 -8.19 3.21 -16.74
C THR A 368 -7.89 3.51 -18.21
N ILE A 369 -8.75 3.07 -19.15
CA ILE A 369 -8.62 3.39 -20.58
C ILE A 369 -8.70 4.90 -20.81
N SER A 370 -9.66 5.57 -20.18
CA SER A 370 -9.82 7.03 -20.25
C SER A 370 -8.59 7.76 -19.68
N LEU A 371 -8.07 7.29 -18.54
CA LEU A 371 -6.89 7.87 -17.90
C LEU A 371 -5.64 7.76 -18.78
N LEU A 372 -5.43 6.61 -19.40
CA LEU A 372 -4.27 6.32 -20.25
C LEU A 372 -4.38 6.97 -21.62
N ASN A 373 -5.51 7.64 -21.94
CA ASN A 373 -5.82 8.23 -23.25
C ASN A 373 -5.68 7.20 -24.39
N ILE A 374 -6.12 5.96 -24.14
CA ILE A 374 -6.14 4.94 -25.17
C ILE A 374 -7.16 5.32 -26.24
N PRO A 375 -6.83 5.24 -27.54
CA PRO A 375 -7.72 5.66 -28.60
C PRO A 375 -9.01 4.85 -28.58
N THR A 376 -10.11 5.53 -28.31
CA THR A 376 -11.43 4.89 -28.22
C THR A 376 -11.95 4.41 -29.58
N LYS A 377 -11.44 4.93 -30.71
CA LYS A 377 -11.87 4.53 -32.07
C LYS A 377 -11.69 3.05 -32.34
N SER A 378 -10.50 2.50 -32.11
CA SER A 378 -10.25 1.07 -32.31
C SER A 378 -10.98 0.21 -31.27
N LEU A 379 -11.09 0.72 -30.02
CA LEU A 379 -11.79 0.02 -28.95
C LEU A 379 -13.31 0.00 -29.19
N SER A 380 -13.88 1.06 -29.78
CA SER A 380 -15.31 1.14 -30.08
C SER A 380 -15.75 0.08 -31.08
N VAL A 381 -14.93 -0.25 -32.07
CA VAL A 381 -15.21 -1.32 -33.04
C VAL A 381 -15.25 -2.69 -32.36
N ILE A 382 -14.25 -2.97 -31.50
CA ILE A 382 -14.20 -4.23 -30.73
C ILE A 382 -15.37 -4.30 -29.75
N THR A 383 -15.65 -3.20 -29.05
CA THR A 383 -16.76 -3.13 -28.08
C THR A 383 -18.11 -3.28 -28.76
N ALA A 384 -18.31 -2.65 -29.94
CA ALA A 384 -19.51 -2.82 -30.73
C ALA A 384 -19.71 -4.26 -31.21
N GLY A 385 -18.64 -4.91 -31.68
CA GLY A 385 -18.68 -6.33 -32.03
C GLY A 385 -19.01 -7.27 -30.87
N LEU A 386 -18.39 -7.01 -29.71
CA LEU A 386 -18.69 -7.72 -28.46
C LEU A 386 -20.11 -7.48 -27.98
N ALA A 387 -20.61 -6.23 -28.01
CA ALA A 387 -21.96 -5.88 -27.61
C ALA A 387 -22.99 -6.52 -28.55
N ALA A 388 -22.76 -6.50 -29.86
CA ALA A 388 -23.61 -7.19 -30.83
C ALA A 388 -23.62 -8.71 -30.61
N GLY A 389 -22.46 -9.34 -30.41
CA GLY A 389 -22.35 -10.77 -30.12
C GLY A 389 -23.07 -11.14 -28.81
N LEU A 390 -22.91 -10.35 -27.76
CA LEU A 390 -23.60 -10.57 -26.48
C LEU A 390 -25.12 -10.34 -26.62
N GLY A 391 -25.53 -9.31 -27.38
CA GLY A 391 -26.94 -9.04 -27.69
C GLY A 391 -27.59 -10.21 -28.41
N PHE A 392 -26.92 -10.78 -29.41
CA PHE A 392 -27.42 -11.99 -30.09
C PHE A 392 -27.49 -13.19 -29.15
N ALA A 393 -26.46 -13.43 -28.33
CA ALA A 393 -26.44 -14.53 -27.36
C ALA A 393 -27.55 -14.39 -26.27
N MET A 394 -27.93 -13.15 -25.92
CA MET A 394 -28.97 -12.87 -24.94
C MET A 394 -30.36 -12.69 -25.53
N LYS A 395 -30.53 -12.75 -26.85
CA LYS A 395 -31.78 -12.47 -27.55
C LYS A 395 -32.99 -13.26 -26.98
N ASP A 396 -32.82 -14.56 -26.78
CA ASP A 396 -33.92 -15.40 -26.30
C ASP A 396 -34.25 -15.11 -24.84
N ILE A 397 -33.27 -14.80 -24.00
CA ILE A 397 -33.46 -14.39 -22.62
C ILE A 397 -34.25 -13.08 -22.55
N LEU A 398 -33.90 -12.10 -23.39
CA LEU A 398 -34.60 -10.82 -23.47
C LEU A 398 -36.02 -10.96 -24.02
N ASN A 399 -36.19 -11.76 -25.06
CA ASN A 399 -37.54 -12.05 -25.61
C ASN A 399 -38.43 -12.66 -24.55
N ASN A 400 -37.98 -13.70 -23.86
CA ASN A 400 -38.75 -14.35 -22.79
C ASN A 400 -39.06 -13.37 -21.64
N PHE A 401 -38.17 -12.48 -21.32
CA PHE A 401 -38.39 -11.44 -20.31
C PHE A 401 -39.49 -10.47 -20.75
N PHE A 402 -39.44 -9.93 -21.97
CA PHE A 402 -40.40 -8.97 -22.48
C PHE A 402 -41.77 -9.62 -22.66
N TYR A 403 -41.82 -10.85 -23.17
CA TYR A 403 -43.07 -11.60 -23.27
C TYR A 403 -43.65 -11.94 -21.90
N GLY A 404 -42.79 -12.30 -20.92
CA GLY A 404 -43.25 -12.52 -19.55
C GLY A 404 -43.88 -11.28 -18.92
N VAL A 405 -43.27 -10.09 -19.10
CA VAL A 405 -43.85 -8.80 -18.67
C VAL A 405 -45.20 -8.55 -19.36
N GLN A 406 -45.29 -8.84 -20.67
CA GLN A 406 -46.51 -8.66 -21.46
C GLN A 406 -47.60 -9.61 -21.02
N LEU A 407 -47.29 -10.89 -20.73
CA LEU A 407 -48.26 -11.86 -20.21
C LEU A 407 -48.76 -11.44 -18.83
N MET A 408 -47.88 -11.04 -17.93
CA MET A 408 -48.22 -10.54 -16.59
C MET A 408 -49.05 -9.25 -16.59
N SER A 409 -49.00 -8.45 -17.67
CA SER A 409 -49.80 -7.21 -17.80
C SER A 409 -51.28 -7.43 -18.07
N GLY A 410 -51.74 -8.67 -18.02
CA GLY A 410 -53.16 -9.01 -18.07
C GLY A 410 -53.64 -9.81 -19.28
N ARG A 411 -52.71 -10.22 -20.17
CA ARG A 411 -53.03 -11.10 -21.30
C ARG A 411 -53.31 -12.54 -20.87
N LEU A 412 -52.65 -12.96 -19.79
CA LEU A 412 -52.82 -14.29 -19.21
C LEU A 412 -52.85 -14.14 -17.69
N ARG A 413 -53.72 -14.90 -17.03
CA ARG A 413 -53.88 -14.85 -15.58
C ARG A 413 -53.63 -16.23 -14.99
N VAL A 414 -53.10 -16.25 -13.77
CA VAL A 414 -52.99 -17.49 -12.99
C VAL A 414 -54.43 -18.04 -12.83
N GLY A 415 -54.64 -19.30 -13.20
CA GLY A 415 -55.92 -19.93 -13.19
C GLY A 415 -56.60 -20.11 -14.55
N ASP A 416 -56.11 -19.44 -15.61
CA ASP A 416 -56.61 -19.60 -16.97
C ASP A 416 -56.24 -20.96 -17.53
N TYR A 417 -57.14 -21.53 -18.35
CA TYR A 417 -56.87 -22.77 -19.10
C TYR A 417 -56.33 -22.44 -20.47
N ILE A 418 -55.16 -22.98 -20.77
CA ILE A 418 -54.48 -22.75 -22.03
C ILE A 418 -54.01 -24.08 -22.62
N GLU A 419 -53.73 -24.05 -23.91
CA GLU A 419 -53.03 -25.11 -24.64
C GLU A 419 -51.71 -24.56 -25.19
N CYS A 420 -50.57 -25.15 -24.80
CA CYS A 420 -49.25 -24.78 -25.24
C CYS A 420 -48.51 -26.05 -25.70
N ASP A 421 -47.99 -26.06 -26.91
CA ASP A 421 -47.30 -27.21 -27.53
C ASP A 421 -48.09 -28.55 -27.39
N GLY A 422 -49.43 -28.48 -27.54
CA GLY A 422 -50.30 -29.65 -27.44
C GLY A 422 -50.62 -30.11 -26.03
N ILE A 423 -50.12 -29.44 -25.01
CA ILE A 423 -50.40 -29.72 -23.59
C ILE A 423 -51.46 -28.75 -23.11
N ARG A 424 -52.58 -29.32 -22.65
CA ARG A 424 -53.68 -28.57 -22.05
C ARG A 424 -53.57 -28.56 -20.54
N GLY A 425 -53.69 -27.39 -19.95
CA GLY A 425 -53.59 -27.26 -18.50
C GLY A 425 -53.98 -25.90 -17.97
N LYS A 426 -53.98 -25.78 -16.69
CA LYS A 426 -54.30 -24.57 -15.95
C LYS A 426 -52.98 -23.83 -15.64
N VAL A 427 -52.92 -22.53 -15.87
CA VAL A 427 -51.77 -21.70 -15.50
C VAL A 427 -51.62 -21.69 -14.00
N ASP A 428 -50.52 -22.23 -13.50
CA ASP A 428 -50.16 -22.26 -12.09
C ASP A 428 -49.37 -21.00 -11.69
N ASN A 429 -48.36 -20.63 -12.48
CA ASN A 429 -47.50 -19.49 -12.18
C ASN A 429 -46.95 -18.84 -13.46
N ILE A 430 -46.82 -17.51 -13.46
CA ILE A 430 -46.20 -16.75 -14.52
C ILE A 430 -45.01 -16.01 -13.96
N THR A 431 -43.83 -16.30 -14.49
CA THR A 431 -42.58 -15.61 -14.15
C THR A 431 -42.10 -14.74 -15.31
N TYR A 432 -41.04 -13.95 -15.11
CA TYR A 432 -40.44 -13.15 -16.19
C TYR A 432 -39.81 -14.00 -17.31
N GLN A 433 -39.52 -15.30 -17.07
CA GLN A 433 -38.81 -16.16 -18.02
C GLN A 433 -39.61 -17.33 -18.50
N SER A 434 -40.61 -17.75 -17.75
CA SER A 434 -41.40 -18.95 -18.03
C SER A 434 -42.81 -18.89 -17.43
N THR A 435 -43.73 -19.51 -18.11
CA THR A 435 -45.10 -19.77 -17.62
C THR A 435 -45.20 -21.23 -17.23
N GLN A 436 -45.69 -21.53 -16.01
CA GLN A 436 -45.90 -22.86 -15.49
C GLN A 436 -47.38 -23.25 -15.67
N ILE A 437 -47.60 -24.43 -16.22
CA ILE A 437 -48.93 -24.98 -16.49
C ILE A 437 -49.03 -26.30 -15.74
N GLU A 438 -50.11 -26.46 -14.99
CA GLU A 438 -50.54 -27.73 -14.37
C GLU A 438 -51.39 -28.49 -15.40
N ALA A 439 -50.86 -29.57 -15.95
CA ALA A 439 -51.54 -30.41 -16.91
C ALA A 439 -52.64 -31.24 -16.26
N VAL A 440 -53.52 -31.86 -17.07
CA VAL A 440 -54.68 -32.65 -16.59
C VAL A 440 -54.26 -33.86 -15.75
N ASP A 441 -53.05 -34.37 -15.93
CA ASP A 441 -52.46 -35.46 -15.16
C ASP A 441 -51.81 -35.00 -13.83
N GLY A 442 -51.89 -33.71 -13.50
CA GLY A 442 -51.26 -33.11 -12.31
C GLY A 442 -49.76 -32.80 -12.45
N SER A 443 -49.16 -33.01 -13.61
CA SER A 443 -47.78 -32.65 -13.84
C SER A 443 -47.63 -31.14 -14.07
N ILE A 444 -46.55 -30.54 -13.50
CA ILE A 444 -46.23 -29.12 -13.71
C ILE A 444 -45.18 -29.01 -14.79
N MET A 445 -45.53 -28.34 -15.89
CA MET A 445 -44.63 -28.08 -17.00
C MET A 445 -44.31 -26.58 -17.12
N ALA A 446 -43.05 -26.25 -17.38
CA ALA A 446 -42.59 -24.88 -17.55
C ALA A 446 -42.27 -24.62 -19.02
N PHE A 447 -42.92 -23.64 -19.62
CA PHE A 447 -42.70 -23.19 -20.98
C PHE A 447 -42.00 -21.83 -20.96
N PRO A 448 -40.96 -21.59 -21.81
CA PRO A 448 -40.42 -20.25 -21.99
C PRO A 448 -41.52 -19.32 -22.51
N ASN A 449 -41.46 -18.06 -22.07
CA ASN A 449 -42.50 -17.07 -22.46
C ASN A 449 -42.39 -16.64 -23.91
#